data_8a5ccb0e9c0a08349f663f95ca0f4c67
#
_entry.id   8a5ccb0e9c0a08349f663f95ca0f4c67
#
_cell.length_a   1.000
_cell.length_b   1.000
_cell.length_c   1.000
_cell.angle_alpha   90.00
_cell.angle_beta   90.00
_cell.angle_gamma   90.00
#
_symmetry.space_group_name_H-M   'P 1'
#
loop_
_entity.id
_entity.type
_entity.pdbx_description
1 polymer ?
#
loop_
_entity_poly.entity_id
_entity_poly.type
_entity_poly.pdbx_seq_one_letter_code
_entity_poly.pdbx_strand_id
1 'polypeptide(L)'
;MAAVPFPTNPELNTKSALVSCEWLRQNLDRPNQVILDATYFLPRQHSNAQEEFKLQHIPRAQLLDIDEIADLNSPLPNTLLGADQFAQQVGQMGIDNDNWVLIYDNNHFFASARAW
;
A
#
# COMPACT_ATOMS: atom_id res chain seq x y z
N MET A 1 8.74 1.38 -22.28
CA MET A 1 8.11 0.17 -21.75
C MET A 1 6.60 0.32 -21.79
N ALA A 2 5.91 -0.72 -22.21
CA ALA A 2 4.46 -0.68 -22.22
C ALA A 2 3.92 -0.70 -20.78
N ALA A 3 2.97 0.16 -20.49
CA ALA A 3 2.28 0.12 -19.21
C ALA A 3 1.59 -1.24 -19.03
N VAL A 4 1.70 -1.83 -17.85
CA VAL A 4 0.98 -3.07 -17.53
C VAL A 4 -0.51 -2.74 -17.50
N PRO A 5 -1.36 -3.41 -18.30
CA PRO A 5 -2.78 -3.09 -18.31
C PRO A 5 -3.43 -3.43 -16.97
N PHE A 6 -4.45 -2.66 -16.60
CA PHE A 6 -5.23 -2.96 -15.40
C PHE A 6 -5.74 -4.40 -15.43
N PRO A 7 -5.71 -5.10 -14.28
CA PRO A 7 -6.22 -6.46 -14.24
C PRO A 7 -7.70 -6.45 -14.62
N THR A 8 -8.02 -7.20 -15.67
CA THR A 8 -9.40 -7.47 -16.00
C THR A 8 -9.91 -8.52 -15.05
N ASN A 9 -10.66 -8.12 -14.05
CA ASN A 9 -11.43 -9.05 -13.25
C ASN A 9 -12.87 -9.03 -13.78
N PRO A 10 -13.39 -10.12 -14.34
CA PRO A 10 -14.76 -10.15 -14.84
C PRO A 10 -15.82 -9.92 -13.75
N GLU A 11 -15.46 -10.11 -12.48
CA GLU A 11 -16.35 -9.84 -11.35
C GLU A 11 -16.30 -8.38 -10.90
N LEU A 12 -15.28 -7.64 -11.29
CA LEU A 12 -15.14 -6.22 -11.00
C LEU A 12 -15.25 -5.45 -12.31
N ASN A 13 -16.09 -4.44 -12.32
CA ASN A 13 -16.09 -3.50 -13.42
C ASN A 13 -14.65 -3.03 -13.63
N THR A 14 -14.11 -3.22 -14.84
CA THR A 14 -12.71 -2.94 -15.21
C THR A 14 -12.22 -1.51 -14.94
N LYS A 15 -13.11 -0.64 -14.47
CA LYS A 15 -12.81 0.74 -14.09
C LYS A 15 -12.72 0.95 -12.57
N SER A 16 -12.86 -0.08 -11.77
CA SER A 16 -12.78 0.05 -10.32
C SER A 16 -11.33 0.11 -9.86
N ALA A 17 -11.04 1.03 -8.94
CA ALA A 17 -9.76 1.09 -8.24
C ALA A 17 -9.63 0.01 -7.16
N LEU A 18 -10.70 -0.76 -6.90
CA LEU A 18 -10.73 -1.78 -5.87
C LEU A 18 -10.68 -3.17 -6.50
N VAL A 19 -9.96 -4.08 -5.83
CA VAL A 19 -9.95 -5.50 -6.17
C VAL A 19 -10.43 -6.31 -4.96
N SER A 20 -11.02 -7.47 -5.21
CA SER A 20 -11.46 -8.35 -4.13
C SER A 20 -10.29 -9.11 -3.52
N CYS A 21 -10.46 -9.56 -2.27
CA CYS A 21 -9.48 -10.44 -1.64
C CYS A 21 -9.34 -11.76 -2.41
N GLU A 22 -10.42 -12.27 -2.96
CA GLU A 22 -10.39 -13.50 -3.77
C GLU A 22 -9.56 -13.30 -5.04
N TRP A 23 -9.74 -12.16 -5.72
CA TRP A 23 -8.92 -11.85 -6.88
C TRP A 23 -7.43 -11.81 -6.51
N LEU A 24 -7.08 -11.15 -5.41
CA LEU A 24 -5.69 -11.06 -4.96
C LEU A 24 -5.14 -12.44 -4.63
N ARG A 25 -5.91 -13.27 -3.93
CA ARG A 25 -5.49 -14.64 -3.59
C ARG A 25 -5.10 -15.45 -4.83
N GLN A 26 -5.85 -15.28 -5.91
CA GLN A 26 -5.59 -15.97 -7.18
C GLN A 26 -4.45 -15.35 -7.98
N ASN A 27 -4.02 -14.15 -7.65
CA ASN A 27 -3.04 -13.37 -8.41
C ASN A 27 -1.82 -12.94 -7.59
N LEU A 28 -1.51 -13.66 -6.51
CA LEU A 28 -0.37 -13.32 -5.64
C LEU A 28 0.99 -13.36 -6.37
N ASP A 29 1.13 -14.24 -7.36
CA ASP A 29 2.38 -14.44 -8.08
C ASP A 29 2.51 -13.58 -9.34
N ARG A 30 1.64 -12.62 -9.50
CA ARG A 30 1.63 -11.78 -10.69
C ARG A 30 2.93 -10.97 -10.79
N PRO A 31 3.61 -10.96 -11.96
CA PRO A 31 4.83 -10.20 -12.13
C PRO A 31 4.58 -8.70 -12.03
N ASN A 32 5.60 -7.96 -11.62
CA ASN A 32 5.56 -6.50 -11.46
C ASN A 32 4.51 -5.99 -10.48
N GLN A 33 4.02 -6.85 -9.61
CA GLN A 33 3.05 -6.50 -8.59
C GLN A 33 3.74 -6.30 -7.25
N VAL A 34 3.44 -5.19 -6.58
CA VAL A 34 3.90 -4.89 -5.23
C VAL A 34 2.66 -4.78 -4.35
N ILE A 35 2.68 -5.47 -3.21
CA ILE A 35 1.59 -5.44 -2.24
C ILE A 35 2.08 -4.68 -1.02
N LEU A 36 1.31 -3.68 -0.61
CA LEU A 36 1.64 -2.84 0.54
C LEU A 36 0.55 -2.96 1.61
N ASP A 37 1.00 -3.24 2.82
CA ASP A 37 0.19 -3.12 4.01
C ASP A 37 0.35 -1.70 4.54
N ALA A 38 -0.70 -0.90 4.44
CA ALA A 38 -0.72 0.48 4.89
C ALA A 38 -1.49 0.65 6.21
N THR A 39 -1.58 -0.41 7.00
CA THR A 39 -2.28 -0.37 8.28
C THR A 39 -1.69 0.71 9.19
N TYR A 40 -2.55 1.53 9.74
CA TYR A 40 -2.21 2.58 10.67
C TYR A 40 -3.25 2.62 11.78
N PHE A 41 -2.78 2.73 13.02
CA PHE A 41 -3.64 2.84 14.19
C PHE A 41 -3.42 4.18 14.88
N LEU A 42 -4.52 4.79 15.31
CA LEU A 42 -4.47 5.97 16.15
C LEU A 42 -3.92 5.60 17.54
N PRO A 43 -3.23 6.51 18.24
CA PRO A 43 -2.64 6.19 19.55
C PRO A 43 -3.64 5.60 20.54
N ARG A 44 -4.90 6.04 20.49
CA ARG A 44 -5.97 5.56 21.39
C ARG A 44 -6.47 4.15 21.07
N GLN A 45 -6.08 3.58 19.92
CA GLN A 45 -6.50 2.22 19.55
C GLN A 45 -5.63 1.14 20.20
N HIS A 46 -4.52 1.51 20.81
CA HIS A 46 -3.61 0.59 21.52
C HIS A 46 -3.14 -0.60 20.68
N SER A 47 -3.06 -0.42 19.38
CA SER A 47 -2.55 -1.42 18.44
C SER A 47 -1.33 -0.89 17.73
N ASN A 48 -0.45 -1.79 17.28
CA ASN A 48 0.79 -1.45 16.60
C ASN A 48 0.84 -2.16 15.25
N ALA A 49 0.89 -1.37 14.18
CA ALA A 49 0.87 -1.92 12.81
C ALA A 49 2.10 -2.78 12.51
N GLN A 50 3.26 -2.43 13.03
CA GLN A 50 4.49 -3.20 12.80
C GLN A 50 4.42 -4.56 13.48
N GLU A 51 3.92 -4.62 14.70
CA GLU A 51 3.75 -5.88 15.43
C GLU A 51 2.72 -6.77 14.75
N GLU A 52 1.59 -6.21 14.33
CA GLU A 52 0.56 -6.96 13.62
C GLU A 52 1.07 -7.49 12.27
N PHE A 53 1.85 -6.72 11.56
CA PHE A 53 2.46 -7.14 10.31
C PHE A 53 3.38 -8.36 10.52
N LYS A 54 4.16 -8.37 11.59
CA LYS A 54 5.03 -9.50 11.93
C LYS A 54 4.25 -10.76 12.26
N LEU A 55 3.11 -10.60 12.92
CA LEU A 55 2.26 -11.73 13.27
C LEU A 55 1.54 -12.31 12.06
N GLN A 56 1.04 -11.45 11.19
CA GLN A 56 0.21 -11.88 10.07
C GLN A 56 0.16 -10.79 9.00
N HIS A 57 0.46 -11.16 7.76
CA HIS A 57 0.30 -10.27 6.61
C HIS A 57 0.08 -11.09 5.34
N ILE A 58 -0.41 -10.44 4.30
CA ILE A 58 -0.59 -11.09 3.00
C ILE A 58 0.78 -11.51 2.47
N PRO A 59 0.94 -12.73 1.92
CA PRO A 59 2.20 -13.17 1.36
C PRO A 59 2.76 -12.14 0.36
N ARG A 60 4.08 -11.87 0.44
CA ARG A 60 4.81 -10.92 -0.39
C ARG A 60 4.53 -9.45 -0.08
N ALA A 61 3.66 -9.15 0.90
CA ALA A 61 3.41 -7.76 1.29
C ALA A 61 4.61 -7.14 2.00
N GLN A 62 4.76 -5.83 1.80
CA GLN A 62 5.67 -4.99 2.57
C GLN A 62 4.84 -4.01 3.40
N LEU A 63 5.33 -3.65 4.57
CA LEU A 63 4.68 -2.64 5.39
C LEU A 63 5.03 -1.24 4.88
N LEU A 64 4.02 -0.45 4.57
CA LEU A 64 4.16 0.98 4.30
C LEU A 64 3.83 1.72 5.60
N ASP A 65 4.85 2.20 6.30
CA ASP A 65 4.64 2.93 7.55
C ASP A 65 4.27 4.37 7.25
N ILE A 66 3.01 4.73 7.51
CA ILE A 66 2.49 6.08 7.25
C ILE A 66 3.25 7.14 8.06
N ASP A 67 3.74 6.81 9.25
CA ASP A 67 4.53 7.74 10.05
C ASP A 67 5.92 8.00 9.46
N GLU A 68 6.49 7.04 8.76
CA GLU A 68 7.77 7.20 8.08
C GLU A 68 7.62 7.88 6.72
N ILE A 69 6.54 7.57 5.99
CA ILE A 69 6.23 8.17 4.69
C ILE A 69 5.45 9.48 4.89
N ALA A 70 6.07 10.41 5.59
CA ALA A 70 5.50 11.71 5.89
C ALA A 70 6.60 12.76 5.92
N ASP A 71 6.23 14.02 5.73
CA ASP A 71 7.16 15.14 5.87
C ASP A 71 7.40 15.40 7.37
N LEU A 72 8.52 14.88 7.87
CA LEU A 72 8.89 15.00 9.27
C LEU A 72 9.32 16.42 9.64
N ASN A 73 9.56 17.28 8.66
CA ASN A 73 9.89 18.69 8.88
C ASN A 73 8.66 19.59 8.98
N SER A 74 7.48 19.05 8.68
CA SER A 74 6.23 19.79 8.84
C SER A 74 5.84 19.92 10.31
N PRO A 75 5.29 21.07 10.74
CA PRO A 75 4.73 21.20 12.09
C PRO A 75 3.45 20.38 12.29
N LEU A 76 2.83 19.91 11.19
CA LEU A 76 1.63 19.10 11.24
C LEU A 76 1.96 17.61 11.09
N PRO A 77 1.26 16.73 11.81
CA PRO A 77 1.47 15.30 11.64
C PRO A 77 0.93 14.81 10.28
N ASN A 78 1.54 13.75 9.77
CA ASN A 78 1.09 13.05 8.56
C ASN A 78 1.00 13.93 7.30
N THR A 79 1.81 14.96 7.22
CA THR A 79 1.91 15.78 6.01
C THR A 79 2.53 14.98 4.88
N LEU A 80 2.02 15.14 3.66
CA LEU A 80 2.55 14.45 2.49
C LEU A 80 3.99 14.85 2.21
N LEU A 81 4.81 13.86 1.84
CA LEU A 81 6.16 14.12 1.34
C LEU A 81 6.12 14.87 0.02
N GLY A 82 7.17 15.65 -0.24
CA GLY A 82 7.43 16.14 -1.59
C GLY A 82 7.66 14.99 -2.57
N ALA A 83 7.38 15.23 -3.85
CA ALA A 83 7.43 14.19 -4.87
C ALA A 83 8.80 13.49 -4.96
N ASP A 84 9.89 14.24 -4.87
CA ASP A 84 11.24 13.66 -4.97
C ASP A 84 11.59 12.77 -3.78
N GLN A 85 11.22 13.20 -2.57
CA GLN A 85 11.44 12.41 -1.36
C GLN A 85 10.57 11.15 -1.35
N PHE A 86 9.34 11.27 -1.78
CA PHE A 86 8.44 10.13 -1.91
C PHE A 86 9.00 9.11 -2.90
N ALA A 87 9.41 9.55 -4.08
CA ALA A 87 10.01 8.68 -5.09
C ALA A 87 11.25 7.96 -4.57
N GLN A 88 12.10 8.66 -3.81
CA GLN A 88 13.29 8.07 -3.23
C GLN A 88 12.94 6.98 -2.21
N GLN A 89 11.99 7.24 -1.32
CA GLN A 89 11.61 6.28 -0.27
C GLN A 89 10.93 5.05 -0.84
N VAL A 90 9.97 5.21 -1.75
CA VAL A 90 9.31 4.05 -2.36
C VAL A 90 10.23 3.30 -3.29
N GLY A 91 11.17 3.98 -3.95
CA GLY A 91 12.21 3.35 -4.75
C GLY A 91 13.09 2.40 -3.92
N GLN A 92 13.41 2.76 -2.69
CA GLN A 92 14.13 1.91 -1.75
C GLN A 92 13.35 0.66 -1.36
N MET A 93 12.03 0.69 -1.47
CA MET A 93 11.16 -0.47 -1.25
C MET A 93 11.06 -1.37 -2.49
N GLY A 94 11.74 -1.02 -3.59
CA GLY A 94 11.70 -1.76 -4.84
C GLY A 94 10.52 -1.41 -5.72
N ILE A 95 9.90 -0.27 -5.51
CA ILE A 95 8.74 0.18 -6.28
C ILE A 95 9.21 1.15 -7.37
N ASP A 96 8.81 0.89 -8.60
CA ASP A 96 9.08 1.79 -9.73
C ASP A 96 7.80 2.03 -10.56
N ASN A 97 7.95 2.81 -11.64
CA ASN A 97 6.81 3.19 -12.46
C ASN A 97 6.16 2.05 -13.24
N ASP A 98 6.82 0.90 -13.32
CA ASP A 98 6.31 -0.27 -14.01
C ASP A 98 5.57 -1.24 -13.09
N ASN A 99 5.51 -0.92 -11.80
CA ASN A 99 4.85 -1.78 -10.83
C ASN A 99 3.35 -1.52 -10.73
N TRP A 100 2.62 -2.59 -10.57
CA TRP A 100 1.27 -2.59 -10.03
C TRP A 100 1.35 -2.53 -8.51
N VAL A 101 0.74 -1.52 -7.91
CA VAL A 101 0.74 -1.38 -6.47
C VAL A 101 -0.65 -1.69 -5.93
N LEU A 102 -0.74 -2.71 -5.10
CA LEU A 102 -1.95 -3.09 -4.38
C LEU A 102 -1.77 -2.70 -2.91
N ILE A 103 -2.75 -2.00 -2.38
CA ILE A 103 -2.69 -1.47 -1.01
C ILE A 103 -3.86 -2.01 -0.22
N TYR A 104 -3.59 -2.48 0.99
CA TYR A 104 -4.62 -2.90 1.93
C TYR A 104 -4.30 -2.40 3.33
N ASP A 105 -5.28 -2.44 4.22
CA ASP A 105 -5.08 -2.22 5.64
C ASP A 105 -6.05 -3.06 6.47
N ASN A 106 -5.75 -3.20 7.75
CA ASN A 106 -6.57 -3.93 8.72
C ASN A 106 -7.35 -3.00 9.65
N ASN A 107 -7.52 -1.74 9.27
CA ASN A 107 -8.23 -0.76 10.08
C ASN A 107 -9.27 0.01 9.26
N HIS A 108 -10.22 -0.72 8.68
CA HIS A 108 -11.42 -0.18 8.02
C HIS A 108 -11.14 0.81 6.87
N PHE A 109 -10.15 0.54 6.04
CA PHE A 109 -9.74 1.43 4.94
C PHE A 109 -9.24 2.81 5.42
N PHE A 110 -8.93 2.92 6.68
CA PHE A 110 -8.56 4.20 7.27
C PHE A 110 -7.29 4.81 6.65
N ALA A 111 -6.28 4.00 6.41
CA ALA A 111 -4.99 4.48 5.91
C ALA A 111 -4.69 4.06 4.48
N SER A 112 -5.35 3.04 3.95
CA SER A 112 -5.11 2.61 2.57
C SER A 112 -5.46 3.68 1.55
N ALA A 113 -6.53 4.44 1.78
CA ALA A 113 -6.90 5.57 0.93
C ALA A 113 -5.83 6.69 0.97
N ARG A 114 -5.19 6.87 2.12
CA ARG A 114 -4.09 7.83 2.28
C ARG A 114 -2.84 7.37 1.49
N ALA A 115 -2.56 6.09 1.52
CA ALA A 115 -1.41 5.52 0.81
C ALA A 115 -1.61 5.53 -0.72
N TRP A 116 -2.85 5.33 -1.15
CA TRP A 116 -3.21 5.33 -2.57
C TRP A 116 -3.08 6.71 -3.20
#